data_383186d2f51bec2bd7e463c91c442e73
#
_entry.id   383186d2f51bec2bd7e463c91c442e73
#
_cell.length_a   1.000
_cell.length_b   1.000
_cell.length_c   1.000
_cell.angle_alpha   90.00
_cell.angle_beta   90.00
_cell.angle_gamma   90.00
#
_symmetry.space_group_name_H-M   'P 1'
#
loop_
_entity.id
_entity.type
_entity.pdbx_description
1 polymer ?
#
loop_
_entity_poly.entity_id
_entity_poly.type
_entity_poly.pdbx_seq_one_letter_code
_entity_poly.pdbx_strand_id
1 'polypeptide(L)'
;MDIRIGTAGWSIAAQYKSEFPAEGFALERYAARFSCAEVNSSFYRPHRPSTWTRWAALVPEAFRFAVKVPRAITHERSLRDCGEPIARLLDETAGLGDKLGVLLVQLPPRLVYDADVVEAFFADLVSRTRARVVCEPRHASWFVAGA
;
A
#
# COMPACT_ATOMS: atom_id res chain seq x y z
N MET A 1 12.66 15.42 6.11
CA MET A 1 11.57 14.39 5.92
C MET A 1 10.55 14.98 4.96
N ASP A 2 10.35 14.37 3.79
CA ASP A 2 9.38 14.88 2.83
C ASP A 2 7.99 14.40 3.19
N ILE A 3 7.10 15.33 3.50
CA ILE A 3 5.67 15.04 3.73
C ILE A 3 4.99 14.97 2.37
N ARG A 4 4.25 13.88 2.13
CA ARG A 4 3.43 13.69 0.93
C ARG A 4 1.97 13.61 1.33
N ILE A 5 1.13 14.28 0.57
CA ILE A 5 -0.33 14.29 0.79
C ILE A 5 -0.99 13.61 -0.40
N GLY A 6 -1.92 12.71 -0.13
CA GLY A 6 -2.69 11.98 -1.12
C GLY A 6 -3.93 11.35 -0.51
N THR A 7 -4.64 10.58 -1.31
CA THR A 7 -5.89 9.92 -0.92
C THR A 7 -5.82 8.40 -1.15
N ALA A 8 -6.73 7.67 -0.55
CA ALA A 8 -6.98 6.27 -0.85
C ALA A 8 -7.71 6.17 -2.20
N GLY A 9 -6.95 5.74 -3.23
CA GLY A 9 -7.34 5.82 -4.63
C GLY A 9 -7.16 7.25 -5.20
N TRP A 10 -7.50 7.40 -6.48
CA TRP A 10 -7.34 8.65 -7.25
C TRP A 10 -8.62 9.06 -7.98
N SER A 11 -9.76 8.70 -7.43
CA SER A 11 -11.04 9.17 -7.95
C SER A 11 -11.23 10.64 -7.63
N ILE A 12 -11.56 11.45 -8.63
CA ILE A 12 -11.83 12.87 -8.50
C ILE A 12 -13.35 13.06 -8.46
N ALA A 13 -13.88 13.51 -7.32
CA ALA A 13 -15.30 13.80 -7.19
C ALA A 13 -15.74 14.90 -8.15
N ALA A 14 -16.99 14.81 -8.65
CA ALA A 14 -17.50 15.67 -9.72
C ALA A 14 -17.36 17.18 -9.40
N GLN A 15 -17.59 17.55 -8.15
CA GLN A 15 -17.52 18.95 -7.68
C GLN A 15 -16.11 19.55 -7.69
N TYR A 16 -15.07 18.72 -7.75
CA TYR A 16 -13.67 19.17 -7.77
C TYR A 16 -12.99 18.99 -9.12
N LYS A 17 -13.72 18.56 -10.17
CA LYS A 17 -13.13 18.29 -11.49
C LYS A 17 -12.44 19.49 -12.11
N SER A 18 -12.93 20.69 -11.84
CA SER A 18 -12.35 21.96 -12.33
C SER A 18 -10.98 22.27 -11.74
N GLU A 19 -10.65 21.69 -10.57
CA GLU A 19 -9.36 21.88 -9.89
C GLU A 19 -8.24 21.01 -10.48
N PHE A 20 -8.59 20.10 -11.39
CA PHE A 20 -7.64 19.16 -12.01
C PHE A 20 -7.61 19.39 -13.54
N PRO A 21 -6.50 19.00 -14.21
CA PRO A 21 -6.44 19.05 -15.68
C PRO A 21 -7.66 18.40 -16.32
N ALA A 22 -8.18 18.99 -17.38
CA ALA A 22 -9.37 18.46 -18.06
C ALA A 22 -9.08 17.16 -18.82
N GLU A 23 -7.87 17.04 -19.38
CA GLU A 23 -7.43 15.95 -20.24
C GLU A 23 -6.53 14.96 -19.48
N GLY A 24 -6.37 13.76 -20.04
CA GLY A 24 -5.55 12.67 -19.48
C GLY A 24 -6.34 11.63 -18.69
N PHE A 25 -5.68 10.53 -18.37
CA PHE A 25 -6.26 9.49 -17.53
C PHE A 25 -6.47 10.00 -16.08
N ALA A 26 -7.40 9.38 -15.37
CA ALA A 26 -7.74 9.81 -14.00
C ALA A 26 -6.52 9.91 -13.08
N LEU A 27 -5.58 8.95 -13.18
CA LEU A 27 -4.35 8.96 -12.38
C LEU A 27 -3.39 10.09 -12.77
N GLU A 28 -3.25 10.41 -14.06
CA GLU A 28 -2.41 11.54 -14.52
C GLU A 28 -2.96 12.87 -14.00
N ARG A 29 -4.27 13.05 -14.13
CA ARG A 29 -4.98 14.23 -13.65
C ARG A 29 -4.82 14.40 -12.14
N TYR A 30 -4.95 13.31 -11.39
CA TYR A 30 -4.75 13.27 -9.95
C TYR A 30 -3.30 13.62 -9.59
N ALA A 31 -2.32 13.01 -10.27
CA ALA A 31 -0.89 13.20 -10.02
C ALA A 31 -0.39 14.62 -10.34
N ALA A 32 -1.15 15.40 -11.10
CA ALA A 32 -0.86 16.82 -11.33
C ALA A 32 -1.08 17.69 -10.07
N ARG A 33 -1.79 17.19 -9.06
CA ARG A 33 -2.12 17.93 -7.83
C ARG A 33 -1.58 17.26 -6.57
N PHE A 34 -1.50 15.92 -6.55
CA PHE A 34 -1.04 15.15 -5.41
C PHE A 34 0.26 14.41 -5.72
N SER A 35 1.10 14.23 -4.73
CA SER A 35 2.41 13.60 -4.88
C SER A 35 2.44 12.13 -4.47
N CYS A 36 1.32 11.58 -3.98
CA CYS A 36 1.17 10.16 -3.65
C CYS A 36 -0.29 9.71 -3.71
N ALA A 37 -0.50 8.42 -3.81
CA ALA A 37 -1.82 7.79 -3.67
C ALA A 37 -1.70 6.42 -2.99
N GLU A 38 -2.72 6.01 -2.25
CA GLU A 38 -2.83 4.65 -1.74
C GLU A 38 -3.58 3.77 -2.75
N VAL A 39 -3.00 2.63 -3.07
CA VAL A 39 -3.66 1.58 -3.87
C VAL A 39 -4.42 0.66 -2.92
N ASN A 40 -5.71 0.94 -2.73
CA ASN A 40 -6.56 0.19 -1.82
C ASN A 40 -7.16 -1.08 -2.46
N SER A 41 -7.23 -1.10 -3.79
CA SER A 41 -7.79 -2.23 -4.54
C SER A 41 -6.96 -3.52 -4.45
N SER A 42 -5.64 -3.41 -4.19
CA SER A 42 -4.75 -4.55 -3.94
C SER A 42 -5.14 -5.37 -2.71
N PHE A 43 -5.83 -4.77 -1.75
CA PHE A 43 -6.36 -5.44 -0.57
C PHE A 43 -7.37 -6.54 -0.92
N TYR A 44 -8.21 -6.31 -1.93
CA TYR A 44 -9.31 -7.19 -2.30
C TYR A 44 -8.97 -8.17 -3.41
N ARG A 45 -8.10 -7.79 -4.32
CA ARG A 45 -7.75 -8.61 -5.49
C ARG A 45 -6.35 -8.28 -6.02
N PRO A 46 -5.63 -9.28 -6.56
CA PRO A 46 -4.37 -9.03 -7.23
C PRO A 46 -4.57 -8.20 -8.50
N HIS A 47 -3.54 -7.45 -8.88
CA HIS A 47 -3.45 -6.78 -10.16
C HIS A 47 -2.38 -7.44 -11.02
N ARG A 48 -2.58 -7.40 -12.35
CA ARG A 48 -1.55 -7.89 -13.29
C ARG A 48 -0.30 -7.02 -13.18
N PRO A 49 0.92 -7.58 -13.29
CA PRO A 49 2.17 -6.78 -13.28
C PRO A 49 2.14 -5.62 -14.27
N SER A 50 1.57 -5.81 -15.47
CA SER A 50 1.42 -4.75 -16.48
C SER A 50 0.56 -3.57 -16.01
N THR A 51 -0.36 -3.77 -15.08
CA THR A 51 -1.17 -2.70 -14.49
C THR A 51 -0.31 -1.79 -13.62
N TRP A 52 0.56 -2.36 -12.81
CA TRP A 52 1.48 -1.62 -11.96
C TRP A 52 2.51 -0.83 -12.78
N THR A 53 3.08 -1.44 -13.81
CA THR A 53 3.99 -0.78 -14.75
C THR A 53 3.30 0.40 -15.44
N ARG A 54 2.06 0.22 -15.90
CA ARG A 54 1.29 1.30 -16.51
C ARG A 54 1.03 2.44 -15.52
N TRP A 55 0.65 2.16 -14.28
CA TRP A 55 0.45 3.21 -13.27
C TRP A 55 1.76 3.97 -12.99
N ALA A 56 2.88 3.27 -12.88
CA ALA A 56 4.19 3.92 -12.72
C ALA A 56 4.52 4.85 -13.89
N ALA A 57 4.18 4.47 -15.12
CA ALA A 57 4.43 5.30 -16.32
C ALA A 57 3.52 6.54 -16.41
N LEU A 58 2.33 6.53 -15.81
CA LEU A 58 1.36 7.62 -15.85
C LEU A 58 1.63 8.76 -14.86
N VAL A 59 2.57 8.59 -13.95
CA VAL A 59 2.81 9.58 -12.88
C VAL A 59 4.24 10.14 -12.92
N PRO A 60 4.47 11.35 -12.42
CA PRO A 60 5.81 11.93 -12.33
C PRO A 60 6.79 11.04 -11.58
N GLU A 61 8.10 11.22 -11.85
CA GLU A 61 9.16 10.45 -11.19
C GLU A 61 9.14 10.59 -9.65
N ALA A 62 8.82 11.78 -9.16
CA ALA A 62 8.72 12.04 -7.72
C ALA A 62 7.47 11.45 -7.05
N PHE A 63 6.50 10.93 -7.81
CA PHE A 63 5.26 10.38 -7.26
C PHE A 63 5.52 9.05 -6.51
N ARG A 64 4.79 8.79 -5.44
CA ARG A 64 4.92 7.54 -4.66
C ARG A 64 3.57 6.90 -4.44
N PHE A 65 3.56 5.57 -4.54
CA PHE A 65 2.40 4.75 -4.19
C PHE A 65 2.59 4.16 -2.79
N ALA A 66 1.53 4.22 -1.99
CA ALA A 66 1.34 3.36 -0.84
C ALA A 66 0.47 2.18 -1.30
N VAL A 67 0.93 0.96 -1.11
CA VAL A 67 0.20 -0.24 -1.52
C VAL A 67 -0.31 -0.94 -0.27
N LYS A 68 -1.64 -1.10 -0.18
CA LYS A 68 -2.26 -1.83 0.92
C LYS A 68 -2.04 -3.32 0.74
N VAL A 69 -1.45 -3.94 1.74
CA VAL A 69 -1.15 -5.37 1.75
C VAL A 69 -2.45 -6.19 1.67
N PRO A 70 -2.51 -7.25 0.84
CA PRO A 70 -3.71 -8.05 0.63
C PRO A 70 -4.36 -8.59 1.90
N ARG A 71 -5.69 -8.67 1.91
CA ARG A 71 -6.48 -9.23 3.02
C ARG A 71 -6.10 -10.69 3.32
N ALA A 72 -5.67 -11.44 2.33
CA ALA A 72 -5.18 -12.80 2.50
C ALA A 72 -4.04 -12.89 3.52
N ILE A 73 -3.15 -11.90 3.59
CA ILE A 73 -2.05 -11.81 4.54
C ILE A 73 -2.55 -11.34 5.90
N THR A 74 -3.23 -10.19 5.93
CA THR A 74 -3.52 -9.48 7.18
C THR A 74 -4.78 -9.98 7.88
N HIS A 75 -5.83 -10.36 7.14
CA HIS A 75 -7.16 -10.68 7.67
C HIS A 75 -7.48 -12.17 7.68
N GLU A 76 -7.00 -12.92 6.67
CA GLU A 76 -7.30 -14.34 6.54
C GLU A 76 -6.25 -15.17 7.27
N ARG A 77 -4.96 -14.92 7.02
CA ARG A 77 -3.83 -15.62 7.65
C ARG A 77 -3.42 -15.02 9.00
N SER A 78 -3.89 -13.81 9.33
CA SER A 78 -3.53 -13.15 10.59
C SER A 78 -2.00 -13.08 10.79
N LEU A 79 -1.27 -12.74 9.74
CA LEU A 79 0.20 -12.63 9.63
C LEU A 79 0.96 -13.97 9.71
N ARG A 80 0.29 -15.13 9.74
CA ARG A 80 0.95 -16.44 9.83
C ARG A 80 1.16 -17.06 8.44
N ASP A 81 2.27 -17.75 8.26
CA ASP A 81 2.60 -18.49 7.01
C ASP A 81 2.47 -17.63 5.74
N CYS A 82 3.00 -16.41 5.78
CA CYS A 82 2.83 -15.41 4.72
C CYS A 82 3.97 -15.36 3.68
N GLY A 83 4.94 -16.25 3.73
CA GLY A 83 6.11 -16.21 2.84
C GLY A 83 5.77 -16.22 1.35
N GLU A 84 4.90 -17.12 0.91
CA GLU A 84 4.43 -17.17 -0.49
C GLU A 84 3.51 -15.99 -0.85
N PRO A 85 2.50 -15.62 -0.06
CA PRO A 85 1.70 -14.42 -0.31
C PRO A 85 2.51 -13.11 -0.37
N ILE A 86 3.55 -12.97 0.45
CA ILE A 86 4.47 -11.82 0.40
C ILE A 86 5.25 -11.81 -0.91
N ALA A 87 5.84 -12.95 -1.30
CA ALA A 87 6.57 -13.07 -2.56
C ALA A 87 5.70 -12.65 -3.74
N ARG A 88 4.47 -13.17 -3.81
CA ARG A 88 3.50 -12.81 -4.85
C ARG A 88 3.20 -11.32 -4.87
N LEU A 89 2.95 -10.69 -3.72
CA LEU A 89 2.70 -9.25 -3.64
C LEU A 89 3.88 -8.45 -4.20
N LEU A 90 5.11 -8.81 -3.83
CA LEU A 90 6.32 -8.12 -4.28
C LEU A 90 6.55 -8.30 -5.79
N ASP A 91 6.32 -9.49 -6.31
CA ASP A 91 6.40 -9.76 -7.77
C ASP A 91 5.35 -8.96 -8.55
N GLU A 92 4.11 -8.91 -8.07
CA GLU A 92 3.04 -8.12 -8.68
C GLU A 92 3.38 -6.63 -8.72
N THR A 93 3.89 -6.09 -7.60
CA THR A 93 4.19 -4.66 -7.45
C THR A 93 5.54 -4.23 -8.00
N ALA A 94 6.38 -5.15 -8.46
CA ALA A 94 7.72 -4.87 -9.01
C ALA A 94 7.70 -3.83 -10.13
N GLY A 95 6.59 -3.78 -10.92
CA GLY A 95 6.40 -2.78 -11.97
C GLY A 95 6.32 -1.32 -11.50
N LEU A 96 6.17 -1.06 -10.19
CA LEU A 96 6.25 0.28 -9.62
C LEU A 96 7.69 0.78 -9.48
N GLY A 97 8.66 -0.12 -9.37
CA GLY A 97 10.08 0.25 -9.13
C GLY A 97 10.21 1.17 -7.91
N ASP A 98 10.99 2.24 -8.05
CA ASP A 98 11.24 3.21 -6.98
C ASP A 98 9.98 4.03 -6.58
N LYS A 99 8.91 3.94 -7.36
CA LYS A 99 7.62 4.58 -7.03
C LYS A 99 6.82 3.81 -5.99
N LEU A 100 7.20 2.56 -5.63
CA LEU A 100 6.67 1.87 -4.46
C LEU A 100 7.28 2.48 -3.20
N GLY A 101 6.58 3.42 -2.58
CA GLY A 101 7.05 4.15 -1.39
C GLY A 101 6.73 3.45 -0.08
N VAL A 102 5.54 2.87 0.02
CA VAL A 102 5.01 2.29 1.27
C VAL A 102 4.26 0.99 1.00
N LEU A 103 4.46 -0.01 1.85
CA LEU A 103 3.56 -1.14 2.05
C LEU A 103 2.76 -0.92 3.34
N LEU A 104 1.44 -0.76 3.22
CA LEU A 104 0.53 -0.54 4.35
C LEU A 104 -0.03 -1.86 4.85
N VAL A 105 0.41 -2.30 6.02
CA VAL A 105 -0.09 -3.48 6.74
C VAL A 105 -1.20 -3.04 7.68
N GLN A 106 -2.43 -2.93 7.16
CA GLN A 106 -3.61 -2.63 7.98
C GLN A 106 -4.18 -3.92 8.57
N LEU A 107 -4.32 -3.96 9.89
CA LEU A 107 -4.75 -5.15 10.64
C LEU A 107 -6.24 -5.09 11.01
N PRO A 108 -6.92 -6.24 11.08
CA PRO A 108 -8.33 -6.26 11.51
C PRO A 108 -8.47 -5.97 13.00
N PRO A 109 -9.62 -5.39 13.43
CA PRO A 109 -9.87 -5.08 14.85
C PRO A 109 -9.84 -6.29 15.78
N ARG A 110 -10.00 -7.51 15.24
CA ARG A 110 -9.97 -8.76 16.04
C ARG A 110 -8.57 -9.34 16.25
N LEU A 111 -7.54 -8.81 15.58
CA LEU A 111 -6.18 -9.36 15.66
C LEU A 111 -5.49 -8.89 16.93
N VAL A 112 -5.46 -9.76 17.94
CA VAL A 112 -4.71 -9.56 19.17
C VAL A 112 -3.23 -9.57 18.87
N TYR A 113 -2.47 -8.74 19.58
CA TYR A 113 -1.00 -8.73 19.50
C TYR A 113 -0.39 -10.04 19.98
N ASP A 114 0.51 -10.60 19.18
CA ASP A 114 1.29 -11.79 19.47
C ASP A 114 2.72 -11.49 19.02
N ALA A 115 3.62 -11.29 19.96
CA ALA A 115 4.98 -10.81 19.71
C ALA A 115 5.75 -11.68 18.71
N ASP A 116 5.69 -13.01 18.89
CA ASP A 116 6.45 -13.96 18.05
C ASP A 116 5.97 -13.90 16.59
N VAL A 117 4.64 -13.81 16.39
CA VAL A 117 4.04 -13.71 15.05
C VAL A 117 4.37 -12.38 14.38
N VAL A 118 4.28 -11.30 15.14
CA VAL A 118 4.55 -9.94 14.65
C VAL A 118 6.01 -9.80 14.25
N GLU A 119 6.93 -10.22 15.12
CA GLU A 119 8.37 -10.17 14.86
C GLU A 119 8.73 -10.99 13.62
N ALA A 120 8.30 -12.24 13.53
CA ALA A 120 8.58 -13.12 12.40
C ALA A 120 8.03 -12.55 11.09
N PHE A 121 6.79 -12.03 11.08
CA PHE A 121 6.16 -11.47 9.90
C PHE A 121 6.89 -10.21 9.40
N PHE A 122 7.15 -9.25 10.29
CA PHE A 122 7.78 -7.99 9.87
C PHE A 122 9.25 -8.19 9.51
N ALA A 123 9.99 -9.08 10.19
CA ALA A 123 11.34 -9.44 9.81
C ALA A 123 11.39 -10.01 8.38
N ASP A 124 10.50 -10.94 8.04
CA ASP A 124 10.40 -11.50 6.71
C ASP A 124 10.04 -10.43 5.66
N LEU A 125 8.98 -9.65 5.90
CA LEU A 125 8.52 -8.63 4.96
C LEU A 125 9.59 -7.55 4.70
N VAL A 126 10.20 -7.01 5.75
CA VAL A 126 11.21 -5.95 5.65
C VAL A 126 12.47 -6.44 4.96
N SER A 127 12.88 -7.70 5.18
CA SER A 127 14.06 -8.28 4.51
C SER A 127 13.94 -8.38 3.00
N ARG A 128 12.71 -8.40 2.47
CA ARG A 128 12.42 -8.61 1.03
C ARG A 128 12.10 -7.35 0.25
N THR A 129 11.94 -6.20 0.90
CA THR A 129 11.55 -4.95 0.22
C THR A 129 12.41 -3.76 0.61
N ARG A 130 12.55 -2.79 -0.31
CA ARG A 130 13.14 -1.48 -0.03
C ARG A 130 12.05 -0.44 0.31
N ALA A 131 10.79 -0.76 0.07
CA ALA A 131 9.69 0.11 0.43
C ALA A 131 9.57 0.25 1.95
N ARG A 132 9.12 1.40 2.42
CA ARG A 132 8.82 1.57 3.84
C ARG A 132 7.62 0.70 4.22
N VAL A 133 7.74 -0.06 5.29
CA VAL A 133 6.62 -0.82 5.84
C VAL A 133 5.97 0.00 6.96
N VAL A 134 4.66 0.17 6.87
CA VAL A 134 3.85 0.88 7.87
C VAL A 134 2.76 -0.07 8.38
N CYS A 135 2.64 -0.19 9.70
CA CYS A 135 1.60 -0.98 10.35
C CYS A 135 0.49 -0.07 10.87
N GLU A 136 -0.77 -0.44 10.60
CA GLU A 136 -1.96 0.19 11.14
C GLU A 136 -2.73 -0.85 11.99
N PRO A 137 -2.38 -1.05 13.26
CA PRO A 137 -3.10 -1.94 14.14
C PRO A 137 -4.42 -1.31 14.60
N ARG A 138 -5.42 -2.15 14.88
CA ARG A 138 -6.77 -1.71 15.27
C ARG A 138 -7.27 -2.35 16.56
N HIS A 139 -6.57 -3.34 17.13
CA HIS A 139 -6.91 -3.96 18.39
C HIS A 139 -6.15 -3.29 19.54
N ALA A 140 -6.81 -3.11 20.68
CA ALA A 140 -6.23 -2.38 21.84
C ALA A 140 -4.92 -2.99 22.35
N SER A 141 -4.73 -4.32 22.27
CA SER A 141 -3.51 -4.98 22.72
C SER A 141 -2.21 -4.53 22.03
N TRP A 142 -2.31 -3.86 20.88
CA TRP A 142 -1.15 -3.33 20.15
C TRP A 142 -0.63 -2.00 20.73
N PHE A 143 -1.33 -1.43 21.68
CA PHE A 143 -1.03 -0.12 22.27
C PHE A 143 -0.75 -0.17 23.77
N VAL A 144 -0.57 -1.37 24.32
CA VAL A 144 -0.20 -1.53 25.74
C VAL A 144 1.31 -1.55 25.89
N ALA A 145 1.82 -1.21 27.08
CA ALA A 145 3.25 -1.24 27.37
C ALA A 145 3.81 -2.65 27.20
N GLY A 146 4.86 -2.80 26.39
CA GLY A 146 5.49 -4.08 26.08
C GLY A 146 4.99 -4.75 24.80
N ALA A 147 4.06 -4.12 24.06
CA ALA A 147 3.68 -4.56 22.70
C ALA A 147 4.63 -4.00 21.65
#